data_bfa9ed6f79bf42b597bb09ff8ca65a2f
#
_entry.id   bfa9ed6f79bf42b597bb09ff8ca65a2f
#
_cell.length_a   1.000
_cell.length_b   1.000
_cell.length_c   1.000
_cell.angle_alpha   90.00
_cell.angle_beta   90.00
_cell.angle_gamma   90.00
#
_symmetry.space_group_name_H-M   'P 1'
#
loop_
_entity.id
_entity.type
_entity.pdbx_description
1 polymer ?
#
loop_
_entity_poly.entity_id
_entity_poly.type
_entity_poly.pdbx_seq_one_letter_code
_entity_poly.pdbx_strand_id
1 'polypeptide(L)'
;MLVWLAELLTPHFTFFNVFSYLTFRAILSIITGLGVALWMGPRLIRRLQILKFGQVIRNDGPESHLSKRGTPTMGGLMIIAAIFTSVLLWCRLDNPYVWLVLFALGAYGAIGFADDYLKVVRKNTDGLIARWKYFWQSAVALAVAVFLYATATHEGQTQLVVPFLKDVMPQLGLMFIVLTYFVIVGTSNAVNLTDGLDGLAIMPTVMVAGGFALIAWATGNVNFANYLHIPYVPYTSELVIVCTAIVGAGLGFLWFNTYPAQVFMGDVGSLALGGALGTIAVLVRQEFLLVIMGGVFVMETVSVILQVGSYKLRGVRIFRMAPIHHHYEKKGWPEPRVIVRFWIITLVLVLLGLATLKVR
;
A
#
# COMPACT_ATOMS: atom_id res chain seq x y z
N MET A 1 0.34 9.84 -20.26
CA MET A 1 -0.36 10.19 -21.54
C MET A 1 -0.45 11.71 -21.72
N LEU A 2 -1.07 12.44 -20.77
CA LEU A 2 -1.21 13.91 -20.89
C LEU A 2 0.14 14.64 -20.84
N VAL A 3 1.13 14.11 -20.14
CA VAL A 3 2.50 14.66 -20.11
C VAL A 3 3.12 14.65 -21.51
N TRP A 4 3.03 13.53 -22.22
CA TRP A 4 3.51 13.43 -23.59
C TRP A 4 2.78 14.38 -24.54
N LEU A 5 1.45 14.50 -24.41
CA LEU A 5 0.66 15.45 -25.18
C LEU A 5 1.09 16.91 -24.88
N ALA A 6 1.33 17.22 -23.60
CA ALA A 6 1.78 18.53 -23.19
C ALA A 6 3.19 18.86 -23.77
N GLU A 7 4.11 17.89 -23.78
CA GLU A 7 5.42 18.03 -24.40
C GLU A 7 5.33 18.35 -25.91
N LEU A 8 4.39 17.72 -26.63
CA LEU A 8 4.13 18.01 -28.05
C LEU A 8 3.52 19.41 -28.28
N LEU A 9 2.72 19.91 -27.34
CA LEU A 9 2.05 21.21 -27.46
C LEU A 9 2.90 22.38 -26.94
N THR A 10 3.89 22.13 -26.11
CA THR A 10 4.76 23.16 -25.51
C THR A 10 5.44 24.08 -26.56
N PRO A 11 5.93 23.60 -27.73
CA PRO A 11 6.50 24.46 -28.74
C PRO A 11 5.51 25.48 -29.32
N HIS A 12 4.23 25.17 -29.33
CA HIS A 12 3.17 26.04 -29.85
C HIS A 12 2.52 26.90 -28.77
N PHE A 13 2.43 26.39 -27.53
CA PHE A 13 1.80 27.06 -26.41
C PHE A 13 2.60 26.88 -25.13
N THR A 14 3.32 27.90 -24.72
CA THR A 14 4.20 27.89 -23.53
C THR A 14 3.51 27.53 -22.23
N PHE A 15 2.18 27.71 -22.15
CA PHE A 15 1.37 27.31 -20.98
C PHE A 15 1.52 25.81 -20.67
N PHE A 16 1.66 24.93 -21.68
CA PHE A 16 1.80 23.50 -21.45
C PHE A 16 3.09 23.09 -20.75
N ASN A 17 4.08 24.00 -20.66
CA ASN A 17 5.31 23.73 -19.89
C ASN A 17 5.06 23.46 -18.41
N VAL A 18 3.92 23.90 -17.84
CA VAL A 18 3.55 23.63 -16.45
C VAL A 18 3.46 22.12 -16.15
N PHE A 19 3.12 21.30 -17.13
CA PHE A 19 3.03 19.84 -16.99
C PHE A 19 4.40 19.14 -16.95
N SER A 20 5.51 19.84 -17.21
CA SER A 20 6.86 19.31 -17.01
C SER A 20 7.26 19.27 -15.53
N TYR A 21 6.64 20.11 -14.69
CA TYR A 21 6.94 20.18 -13.26
C TYR A 21 6.35 18.99 -12.50
N LEU A 22 7.21 18.26 -11.81
CA LEU A 22 6.84 17.07 -11.02
C LEU A 22 5.79 17.41 -9.94
N THR A 23 5.98 18.53 -9.23
CA THR A 23 5.07 18.98 -8.18
C THR A 23 3.67 19.28 -8.69
N PHE A 24 3.55 19.90 -9.86
CA PHE A 24 2.26 20.17 -10.48
C PHE A 24 1.55 18.87 -10.85
N ARG A 25 2.26 17.93 -11.48
CA ARG A 25 1.73 16.61 -11.82
C ARG A 25 1.33 15.80 -10.58
N ALA A 26 2.08 15.93 -9.49
CA ALA A 26 1.76 15.28 -8.21
C ALA A 26 0.41 15.78 -7.65
N ILE A 27 0.17 17.11 -7.68
CA ILE A 27 -1.11 17.70 -7.25
C ILE A 27 -2.25 17.19 -8.14
N LEU A 28 -2.06 17.22 -9.46
CA LEU A 28 -3.06 16.71 -10.41
C LEU A 28 -3.34 15.21 -10.22
N SER A 29 -2.31 14.45 -9.86
CA SER A 29 -2.45 13.02 -9.56
C SER A 29 -3.33 12.78 -8.32
N ILE A 30 -3.15 13.56 -7.25
CA ILE A 30 -4.03 13.50 -6.05
C ILE A 30 -5.47 13.83 -6.44
N ILE A 31 -5.68 14.96 -7.13
CA ILE A 31 -7.01 15.43 -7.51
C ILE A 31 -7.70 14.41 -8.42
N THR A 32 -6.98 13.85 -9.39
CA THR A 32 -7.53 12.84 -10.31
C THR A 32 -7.88 11.56 -9.57
N GLY A 33 -6.98 11.03 -8.74
CA GLY A 33 -7.23 9.83 -7.94
C GLY A 33 -8.45 10.00 -7.04
N LEU A 34 -8.52 11.13 -6.31
CA LEU A 34 -9.66 11.50 -5.47
C LEU A 34 -10.95 11.64 -6.29
N GLY A 35 -10.91 12.38 -7.40
CA GLY A 35 -12.08 12.63 -8.24
C GLY A 35 -12.64 11.36 -8.87
N VAL A 36 -11.77 10.47 -9.37
CA VAL A 36 -12.19 9.18 -9.95
C VAL A 36 -12.81 8.30 -8.87
N ALA A 37 -12.21 8.22 -7.67
CA ALA A 37 -12.76 7.44 -6.58
C ALA A 37 -14.14 7.97 -6.14
N LEU A 38 -14.30 9.28 -5.97
CA LEU A 38 -15.57 9.89 -5.60
C LEU A 38 -16.64 9.71 -6.69
N TRP A 39 -16.26 9.83 -7.97
CA TRP A 39 -17.19 9.62 -9.08
C TRP A 39 -17.62 8.15 -9.25
N MET A 40 -16.69 7.22 -9.07
CA MET A 40 -16.93 5.79 -9.23
C MET A 40 -17.62 5.17 -8.02
N GLY A 41 -17.36 5.69 -6.81
CA GLY A 41 -17.80 5.14 -5.52
C GLY A 41 -19.29 4.82 -5.45
N PRO A 42 -20.20 5.81 -5.64
CA PRO A 42 -21.65 5.55 -5.53
C PRO A 42 -22.14 4.52 -6.54
N ARG A 43 -21.57 4.50 -7.75
CA ARG A 43 -21.93 3.54 -8.80
C ARG A 43 -21.47 2.12 -8.45
N LEU A 44 -20.25 1.99 -7.98
CA LEU A 44 -19.68 0.70 -7.57
C LEU A 44 -20.43 0.14 -6.37
N ILE A 45 -20.65 0.95 -5.33
CA ILE A 45 -21.36 0.53 -4.11
C ILE A 45 -22.76 0.01 -4.48
N ARG A 46 -23.52 0.76 -5.29
CA ARG A 46 -24.84 0.32 -5.75
C ARG A 46 -24.79 -1.01 -6.51
N ARG A 47 -23.81 -1.19 -7.39
CA ARG A 47 -23.65 -2.46 -8.14
C ARG A 47 -23.32 -3.63 -7.22
N LEU A 48 -22.41 -3.43 -6.28
CA LEU A 48 -22.04 -4.45 -5.30
C LEU A 48 -23.22 -4.84 -4.39
N GLN A 49 -24.05 -3.88 -4.00
CA GLN A 49 -25.28 -4.12 -3.22
C GLN A 49 -26.29 -4.95 -4.02
N ILE A 50 -26.54 -4.60 -5.30
CA ILE A 50 -27.47 -5.34 -6.20
C ILE A 50 -26.99 -6.79 -6.38
N LEU A 51 -25.70 -6.98 -6.54
CA LEU A 51 -25.07 -8.30 -6.68
C LEU A 51 -25.01 -9.08 -5.35
N LYS A 52 -25.46 -8.48 -4.23
CA LYS A 52 -25.39 -9.04 -2.88
C LYS A 52 -23.97 -9.45 -2.47
N PHE A 53 -22.99 -8.67 -2.88
CA PHE A 53 -21.59 -8.84 -2.47
C PHE A 53 -21.34 -8.37 -1.02
N GLY A 54 -22.21 -8.77 -0.10
CA GLY A 54 -22.06 -8.49 1.33
C GLY A 54 -21.03 -9.40 1.97
N GLN A 55 -20.23 -8.86 2.87
CA GLN A 55 -19.25 -9.65 3.62
C GLN A 55 -19.97 -10.69 4.49
N VAL A 56 -19.49 -11.94 4.42
CA VAL A 56 -19.91 -12.99 5.35
C VAL A 56 -19.18 -12.77 6.67
N ILE A 57 -19.91 -12.32 7.68
CA ILE A 57 -19.35 -12.09 9.03
C ILE A 57 -19.15 -13.44 9.72
N ARG A 58 -17.94 -13.69 10.22
CA ARG A 58 -17.64 -14.87 11.03
C ARG A 58 -18.30 -14.74 12.40
N ASN A 59 -18.93 -15.81 12.88
CA ASN A 59 -19.60 -15.85 14.18
C ASN A 59 -18.63 -15.70 15.37
N ASP A 60 -17.33 -15.86 15.16
CA ASP A 60 -16.29 -15.80 16.19
C ASP A 60 -15.76 -14.38 16.45
N GLY A 61 -16.25 -13.36 15.70
CA GLY A 61 -15.85 -11.97 15.80
C GLY A 61 -16.47 -11.21 16.98
N PRO A 62 -16.11 -9.92 17.19
CA PRO A 62 -16.80 -9.03 18.12
C PRO A 62 -18.26 -8.84 17.72
N GLU A 63 -19.17 -8.77 18.72
CA GLU A 63 -20.62 -8.57 18.50
C GLU A 63 -20.94 -7.27 17.75
N SER A 64 -20.08 -6.24 17.90
CA SER A 64 -20.17 -4.97 17.17
C SER A 64 -20.17 -5.13 15.65
N HIS A 65 -19.57 -6.21 15.13
CA HIS A 65 -19.51 -6.48 13.69
C HIS A 65 -20.83 -7.01 13.11
N LEU A 66 -21.75 -7.49 13.95
CA LEU A 66 -23.05 -7.97 13.48
C LEU A 66 -23.90 -6.85 12.84
N SER A 67 -23.74 -5.62 13.29
CA SER A 67 -24.41 -4.44 12.71
C SER A 67 -23.93 -4.10 11.28
N LYS A 68 -22.74 -4.57 10.89
CA LYS A 68 -22.12 -4.36 9.56
C LYS A 68 -22.57 -5.39 8.53
N ARG A 69 -23.49 -6.29 8.90
CA ARG A 69 -24.00 -7.34 7.99
C ARG A 69 -24.71 -6.70 6.81
N GLY A 70 -24.23 -7.02 5.62
CA GLY A 70 -24.79 -6.47 4.37
C GLY A 70 -24.01 -5.30 3.76
N THR A 71 -23.00 -4.74 4.44
CA THR A 71 -22.07 -3.80 3.84
C THR A 71 -21.29 -4.51 2.72
N PRO A 72 -21.28 -3.97 1.48
CA PRO A 72 -20.58 -4.59 0.37
C PRO A 72 -19.07 -4.57 0.57
N THR A 73 -18.40 -5.61 0.10
CA THR A 73 -16.93 -5.70 0.02
C THR A 73 -16.43 -5.50 -1.41
N MET A 74 -15.12 -5.58 -1.66
CA MET A 74 -14.44 -5.35 -2.93
C MET A 74 -14.36 -3.86 -3.35
N GLY A 75 -14.45 -2.93 -2.42
CA GLY A 75 -14.23 -1.50 -2.66
C GLY A 75 -12.84 -1.17 -3.20
N GLY A 76 -11.87 -2.06 -2.98
CA GLY A 76 -10.52 -1.96 -3.54
C GLY A 76 -10.46 -1.83 -5.06
N LEU A 77 -11.48 -2.31 -5.79
CA LEU A 77 -11.59 -2.09 -7.24
C LEU A 77 -11.61 -0.60 -7.61
N MET A 78 -12.28 0.22 -6.79
CA MET A 78 -12.32 1.67 -6.97
C MET A 78 -10.94 2.29 -6.77
N ILE A 79 -10.21 1.84 -5.74
CA ILE A 79 -8.86 2.32 -5.43
C ILE A 79 -7.92 2.01 -6.59
N ILE A 80 -7.91 0.75 -7.05
CA ILE A 80 -7.05 0.31 -8.16
C ILE A 80 -7.37 1.10 -9.43
N ALA A 81 -8.65 1.22 -9.80
CA ALA A 81 -9.06 1.98 -10.98
C ALA A 81 -8.65 3.45 -10.91
N ALA A 82 -8.80 4.09 -9.74
CA ALA A 82 -8.40 5.48 -9.52
C ALA A 82 -6.89 5.68 -9.63
N ILE A 83 -6.07 4.76 -9.05
CA ILE A 83 -4.62 4.80 -9.15
C ILE A 83 -4.19 4.61 -10.61
N PHE A 84 -4.67 3.56 -11.30
CA PHE A 84 -4.33 3.33 -12.70
C PHE A 84 -4.66 4.54 -13.57
N THR A 85 -5.87 5.09 -13.44
CA THR A 85 -6.28 6.27 -14.21
C THR A 85 -5.36 7.45 -13.94
N SER A 86 -5.07 7.75 -12.69
CA SER A 86 -4.21 8.88 -12.31
C SER A 86 -2.77 8.70 -12.82
N VAL A 87 -2.19 7.52 -12.62
CA VAL A 87 -0.81 7.22 -13.04
C VAL A 87 -0.69 7.26 -14.57
N LEU A 88 -1.61 6.64 -15.31
CA LEU A 88 -1.58 6.64 -16.78
C LEU A 88 -1.73 8.05 -17.38
N LEU A 89 -2.44 8.95 -16.71
CA LEU A 89 -2.58 10.34 -17.16
C LEU A 89 -1.34 11.18 -16.86
N TRP A 90 -0.75 11.07 -15.65
CA TRP A 90 0.21 12.04 -15.13
C TRP A 90 1.65 11.55 -15.01
N CYS A 91 1.92 10.22 -15.07
CA CYS A 91 3.30 9.72 -15.11
C CYS A 91 3.91 9.78 -16.51
N ARG A 92 5.24 9.83 -16.53
CA ARG A 92 6.02 9.46 -17.70
C ARG A 92 6.02 7.94 -17.84
N LEU A 93 5.40 7.46 -18.92
CA LEU A 93 5.18 6.04 -19.14
C LEU A 93 6.38 5.31 -19.76
N ASP A 94 7.45 6.03 -20.10
CA ASP A 94 8.76 5.51 -20.46
C ASP A 94 9.57 5.00 -19.27
N ASN A 95 9.10 5.29 -18.04
CA ASN A 95 9.76 4.88 -16.80
C ASN A 95 9.38 3.44 -16.41
N PRO A 96 10.35 2.49 -16.34
CA PRO A 96 10.06 1.08 -16.02
C PRO A 96 9.55 0.88 -14.59
N TYR A 97 9.94 1.73 -13.64
CA TYR A 97 9.53 1.61 -12.24
C TYR A 97 8.04 1.88 -12.04
N VAL A 98 7.47 2.78 -12.85
CA VAL A 98 6.02 3.03 -12.87
C VAL A 98 5.27 1.75 -13.23
N TRP A 99 5.71 1.07 -14.28
CA TRP A 99 5.08 -0.18 -14.71
C TRP A 99 5.25 -1.32 -13.72
N LEU A 100 6.39 -1.39 -13.02
CA LEU A 100 6.59 -2.39 -11.96
C LEU A 100 5.62 -2.21 -10.80
N VAL A 101 5.41 -0.96 -10.35
CA VAL A 101 4.44 -0.69 -9.27
C VAL A 101 3.02 -0.98 -9.75
N LEU A 102 2.65 -0.57 -10.98
CA LEU A 102 1.34 -0.88 -11.56
C LEU A 102 1.13 -2.40 -11.75
N PHE A 103 2.18 -3.12 -12.15
CA PHE A 103 2.15 -4.58 -12.25
C PHE A 103 1.92 -5.22 -10.88
N ALA A 104 2.67 -4.83 -9.85
CA ALA A 104 2.48 -5.34 -8.49
C ALA A 104 1.07 -5.02 -7.98
N LEU A 105 0.61 -3.75 -8.12
CA LEU A 105 -0.73 -3.33 -7.73
C LEU A 105 -1.82 -4.16 -8.42
N GLY A 106 -1.72 -4.33 -9.73
CA GLY A 106 -2.69 -5.07 -10.52
C GLY A 106 -2.68 -6.58 -10.24
N ALA A 107 -1.48 -7.19 -10.14
CA ALA A 107 -1.34 -8.62 -9.90
C ALA A 107 -1.81 -9.02 -8.49
N TYR A 108 -1.39 -8.28 -7.45
CA TYR A 108 -1.89 -8.50 -6.09
C TYR A 108 -3.39 -8.20 -5.98
N GLY A 109 -3.87 -7.17 -6.70
CA GLY A 109 -5.29 -6.89 -6.81
C GLY A 109 -6.08 -8.03 -7.45
N ALA A 110 -5.54 -8.67 -8.48
CA ALA A 110 -6.16 -9.83 -9.13
C ALA A 110 -6.22 -11.05 -8.20
N ILE A 111 -5.17 -11.29 -7.40
CA ILE A 111 -5.16 -12.34 -6.37
C ILE A 111 -6.25 -12.07 -5.33
N GLY A 112 -6.32 -10.84 -4.82
CA GLY A 112 -7.35 -10.43 -3.86
C GLY A 112 -8.75 -10.50 -4.45
N PHE A 113 -8.92 -10.10 -5.72
CA PHE A 113 -10.19 -10.23 -6.42
C PHE A 113 -10.66 -11.69 -6.53
N ALA A 114 -9.76 -12.60 -6.86
CA ALA A 114 -10.08 -14.03 -6.91
C ALA A 114 -10.50 -14.57 -5.54
N ASP A 115 -9.82 -14.14 -4.47
CA ASP A 115 -10.15 -14.51 -3.10
C ASP A 115 -11.54 -13.99 -2.68
N ASP A 116 -11.79 -12.69 -2.84
CA ASP A 116 -13.07 -12.06 -2.52
C ASP A 116 -14.23 -12.61 -3.37
N TYR A 117 -13.99 -12.84 -4.66
CA TYR A 117 -14.98 -13.42 -5.57
C TYR A 117 -15.42 -14.84 -5.12
N LEU A 118 -14.47 -15.67 -4.71
CA LEU A 118 -14.78 -17.01 -4.20
C LEU A 118 -15.58 -16.95 -2.88
N LYS A 119 -15.21 -16.04 -1.99
CA LYS A 119 -15.93 -15.83 -0.72
C LYS A 119 -17.38 -15.39 -0.93
N VAL A 120 -17.59 -14.46 -1.85
CA VAL A 120 -18.89 -13.79 -2.01
C VAL A 120 -19.80 -14.55 -2.98
N VAL A 121 -19.30 -14.93 -4.17
CA VAL A 121 -20.13 -15.55 -5.22
C VAL A 121 -20.35 -17.02 -4.94
N ARG A 122 -19.31 -17.75 -4.56
CA ARG A 122 -19.40 -19.17 -4.25
C ARG A 122 -19.81 -19.44 -2.79
N LYS A 123 -19.99 -18.39 -1.98
CA LYS A 123 -20.32 -18.49 -0.54
C LYS A 123 -19.36 -19.43 0.21
N ASN A 124 -18.12 -19.50 -0.26
CA ASN A 124 -17.08 -20.30 0.37
C ASN A 124 -16.36 -19.40 1.38
N THR A 125 -16.59 -19.62 2.67
CA THR A 125 -16.00 -18.83 3.77
C THR A 125 -14.47 -18.85 3.77
N ASP A 126 -13.86 -19.87 3.18
CA ASP A 126 -12.39 -20.03 3.14
C ASP A 126 -11.71 -19.25 2.00
N GLY A 127 -12.49 -18.82 0.98
CA GLY A 127 -11.96 -18.08 -0.17
C GLY A 127 -10.96 -18.91 -1.00
N LEU A 128 -9.89 -18.26 -1.44
CA LEU A 128 -8.79 -18.93 -2.12
C LEU A 128 -7.96 -19.72 -1.12
N ILE A 129 -7.72 -21.01 -1.39
CA ILE A 129 -6.91 -21.88 -0.53
C ILE A 129 -5.56 -21.19 -0.24
N ALA A 130 -5.18 -21.08 1.05
CA ALA A 130 -4.02 -20.31 1.51
C ALA A 130 -2.73 -20.62 0.77
N ARG A 131 -2.47 -21.89 0.40
CA ARG A 131 -1.29 -22.30 -0.38
C ARG A 131 -1.25 -21.67 -1.77
N TRP A 132 -2.39 -21.54 -2.47
CA TRP A 132 -2.46 -20.94 -3.78
C TRP A 132 -2.37 -19.42 -3.72
N LYS A 133 -3.00 -18.80 -2.71
CA LYS A 133 -2.86 -17.38 -2.43
C LYS A 133 -1.40 -17.00 -2.21
N TYR A 134 -0.71 -17.75 -1.35
CA TYR A 134 0.70 -17.53 -1.06
C TYR A 134 1.60 -17.83 -2.27
N PHE A 135 1.30 -18.86 -3.04
CA PHE A 135 2.05 -19.20 -4.26
C PHE A 135 2.02 -18.06 -5.28
N TRP A 136 0.84 -17.51 -5.59
CA TRP A 136 0.72 -16.43 -6.55
C TRP A 136 1.34 -15.11 -6.04
N GLN A 137 1.17 -14.79 -4.76
CA GLN A 137 1.86 -13.67 -4.14
C GLN A 137 3.38 -13.81 -4.26
N SER A 138 3.91 -15.00 -3.99
CA SER A 138 5.33 -15.30 -4.10
C SER A 138 5.83 -15.20 -5.54
N ALA A 139 5.07 -15.73 -6.51
CA ALA A 139 5.44 -15.66 -7.92
C ALA A 139 5.55 -14.20 -8.41
N VAL A 140 4.59 -13.34 -8.05
CA VAL A 140 4.63 -11.92 -8.40
C VAL A 140 5.82 -11.21 -7.74
N ALA A 141 6.04 -11.43 -6.43
CA ALA A 141 7.14 -10.79 -5.72
C ALA A 141 8.51 -11.22 -6.25
N LEU A 142 8.67 -12.51 -6.55
CA LEU A 142 9.91 -13.03 -7.17
C LEU A 142 10.11 -12.47 -8.58
N ALA A 143 9.06 -12.34 -9.38
CA ALA A 143 9.17 -11.75 -10.72
C ALA A 143 9.66 -10.29 -10.62
N VAL A 144 9.11 -9.49 -9.70
CA VAL A 144 9.58 -8.12 -9.45
C VAL A 144 11.03 -8.12 -8.96
N ALA A 145 11.39 -8.98 -7.99
CA ALA A 145 12.72 -9.04 -7.41
C ALA A 145 13.78 -9.42 -8.42
N VAL A 146 13.52 -10.46 -9.23
CA VAL A 146 14.43 -10.94 -10.28
C VAL A 146 14.57 -9.88 -11.37
N PHE A 147 13.47 -9.24 -11.79
CA PHE A 147 13.54 -8.16 -12.78
C PHE A 147 14.42 -7.02 -12.30
N LEU A 148 14.24 -6.55 -11.06
CA LEU A 148 15.03 -5.46 -10.49
C LEU A 148 16.51 -5.84 -10.37
N TYR A 149 16.81 -7.06 -9.95
CA TYR A 149 18.18 -7.54 -9.85
C TYR A 149 18.86 -7.65 -11.22
N ALA A 150 18.16 -8.18 -12.21
CA ALA A 150 18.68 -8.37 -13.56
C ALA A 150 18.87 -7.07 -14.35
N THR A 151 18.07 -6.05 -14.03
CA THR A 151 18.13 -4.73 -14.72
C THR A 151 18.91 -3.68 -13.95
N ALA A 152 19.48 -4.02 -12.79
CA ALA A 152 20.30 -3.11 -11.99
C ALA A 152 21.58 -2.73 -12.76
N THR A 153 21.74 -1.44 -13.03
CA THR A 153 22.90 -0.87 -13.75
C THR A 153 23.86 -0.11 -12.82
N HIS A 154 23.39 0.23 -11.62
CA HIS A 154 24.14 1.00 -10.62
C HIS A 154 24.16 0.25 -9.29
N GLU A 155 25.28 0.32 -8.59
CA GLU A 155 25.45 -0.31 -7.27
C GLU A 155 24.39 0.13 -6.26
N GLY A 156 24.00 1.41 -6.27
CA GLY A 156 22.96 1.95 -5.40
C GLY A 156 21.59 1.25 -5.51
N GLN A 157 21.31 0.57 -6.64
CA GLN A 157 20.05 -0.13 -6.86
C GLN A 157 19.92 -1.45 -6.10
N THR A 158 21.01 -2.01 -5.58
CA THR A 158 21.05 -3.30 -4.85
C THR A 158 21.67 -3.19 -3.46
N GLN A 159 22.01 -1.98 -3.03
CA GLN A 159 22.48 -1.70 -1.68
C GLN A 159 21.33 -1.70 -0.67
N LEU A 160 21.59 -2.17 0.53
CA LEU A 160 20.68 -2.05 1.67
C LEU A 160 21.03 -0.80 2.46
N VAL A 161 20.04 0.06 2.67
CA VAL A 161 20.19 1.27 3.48
C VAL A 161 19.77 0.95 4.91
N VAL A 162 20.73 1.02 5.86
CA VAL A 162 20.43 0.78 7.27
C VAL A 162 20.18 2.12 7.98
N PRO A 163 18.98 2.35 8.54
CA PRO A 163 18.68 3.56 9.31
C PRO A 163 19.69 3.74 10.46
N PHE A 164 19.99 4.99 10.81
CA PHE A 164 20.90 5.40 11.87
C PHE A 164 22.41 5.06 11.66
N LEU A 165 22.75 4.25 10.66
CA LEU A 165 24.14 3.86 10.37
C LEU A 165 24.57 4.41 9.00
N LYS A 166 25.15 5.62 8.99
CA LYS A 166 25.47 6.38 7.79
C LYS A 166 26.34 5.63 6.77
N ASP A 167 27.36 4.96 7.26
CA ASP A 167 28.37 4.32 6.40
C ASP A 167 28.08 2.82 6.14
N VAL A 168 26.94 2.31 6.66
CA VAL A 168 26.57 0.90 6.51
C VAL A 168 25.54 0.74 5.39
N MET A 169 26.06 0.55 4.18
CA MET A 169 25.26 0.28 2.98
C MET A 169 25.79 -0.97 2.26
N PRO A 170 25.59 -2.18 2.85
CA PRO A 170 26.12 -3.40 2.27
C PRO A 170 25.46 -3.72 0.91
N GLN A 171 26.29 -4.21 -0.01
CA GLN A 171 25.81 -4.80 -1.26
C GLN A 171 25.20 -6.17 -0.97
N LEU A 172 23.94 -6.35 -1.33
CA LEU A 172 23.22 -7.59 -1.01
C LEU A 172 23.49 -8.73 -2.00
N GLY A 173 23.95 -8.43 -3.21
CA GLY A 173 24.06 -9.46 -4.24
C GLY A 173 22.76 -10.24 -4.42
N LEU A 174 22.80 -11.56 -4.46
CA LEU A 174 21.59 -12.41 -4.59
C LEU A 174 20.63 -12.29 -3.38
N MET A 175 21.11 -11.89 -2.21
CA MET A 175 20.24 -11.63 -1.04
C MET A 175 19.25 -10.49 -1.28
N PHE A 176 19.51 -9.63 -2.26
CA PHE A 176 18.55 -8.62 -2.71
C PHE A 176 17.22 -9.23 -3.13
N ILE A 177 17.24 -10.34 -3.88
CA ILE A 177 16.03 -11.04 -4.33
C ILE A 177 15.23 -11.55 -3.12
N VAL A 178 15.94 -12.13 -2.15
CA VAL A 178 15.32 -12.69 -0.94
C VAL A 178 14.69 -11.57 -0.09
N LEU A 179 15.43 -10.48 0.13
CA LEU A 179 14.91 -9.33 0.88
C LEU A 179 13.68 -8.71 0.19
N THR A 180 13.80 -8.42 -1.11
CA THR A 180 12.69 -7.87 -1.92
C THR A 180 11.44 -8.74 -1.86
N TYR A 181 11.60 -10.05 -1.97
CA TYR A 181 10.51 -11.00 -1.81
C TYR A 181 9.80 -10.85 -0.48
N PHE A 182 10.55 -10.87 0.64
CA PHE A 182 9.97 -10.74 1.98
C PHE A 182 9.32 -9.37 2.21
N VAL A 183 9.90 -8.31 1.68
CA VAL A 183 9.33 -6.96 1.78
C VAL A 183 7.99 -6.88 1.07
N ILE A 184 7.90 -7.34 -0.18
CA ILE A 184 6.66 -7.23 -0.96
C ILE A 184 5.56 -8.14 -0.39
N VAL A 185 5.86 -9.44 -0.19
CA VAL A 185 4.87 -10.40 0.36
C VAL A 185 4.49 -10.02 1.79
N GLY A 186 5.47 -9.64 2.61
CA GLY A 186 5.23 -9.25 4.00
C GLY A 186 4.34 -8.03 4.11
N THR A 187 4.62 -6.97 3.33
CA THR A 187 3.82 -5.73 3.35
C THR A 187 2.41 -5.96 2.82
N SER A 188 2.28 -6.76 1.74
CA SER A 188 0.96 -7.10 1.20
C SER A 188 0.06 -7.77 2.23
N ASN A 189 0.59 -8.78 2.93
CA ASN A 189 -0.18 -9.47 3.97
C ASN A 189 -0.36 -8.62 5.24
N ALA A 190 0.59 -7.75 5.59
CA ALA A 190 0.49 -6.88 6.75
C ALA A 190 -0.63 -5.83 6.59
N VAL A 191 -0.74 -5.20 5.41
CA VAL A 191 -1.86 -4.30 5.10
C VAL A 191 -3.19 -5.05 5.12
N ASN A 192 -3.23 -6.27 4.57
CA ASN A 192 -4.43 -7.11 4.59
C ASN A 192 -4.88 -7.49 6.01
N LEU A 193 -3.94 -7.84 6.90
CA LEU A 193 -4.26 -8.11 8.31
C LEU A 193 -4.76 -6.88 9.07
N THR A 194 -4.35 -5.68 8.64
CA THR A 194 -4.78 -4.41 9.25
C THR A 194 -6.17 -3.98 8.81
N ASP A 195 -6.69 -4.52 7.69
CA ASP A 195 -8.01 -4.18 7.14
C ASP A 195 -9.17 -4.87 7.88
N GLY A 196 -9.18 -4.74 9.22
CA GLY A 196 -10.19 -5.34 10.08
C GLY A 196 -11.24 -4.37 10.62
N LEU A 197 -11.01 -3.05 10.57
CA LEU A 197 -11.93 -2.00 11.02
C LEU A 197 -12.09 -0.91 9.94
N ASP A 198 -13.22 -0.20 9.99
CA ASP A 198 -13.61 0.82 9.03
C ASP A 198 -12.57 1.94 8.95
N GLY A 199 -11.90 2.09 7.79
CA GLY A 199 -10.87 3.10 7.59
C GLY A 199 -9.51 2.83 8.25
N LEU A 200 -9.36 1.72 8.98
CA LEU A 200 -8.13 1.44 9.73
C LEU A 200 -6.92 1.24 8.82
N ALA A 201 -7.03 0.48 7.74
CA ALA A 201 -5.91 0.19 6.84
C ALA A 201 -5.64 1.30 5.83
N ILE A 202 -6.70 1.95 5.31
CA ILE A 202 -6.54 2.90 4.21
C ILE A 202 -5.83 4.18 4.62
N MET A 203 -6.12 4.76 5.78
CA MET A 203 -5.48 6.00 6.19
C MET A 203 -3.99 5.83 6.53
N PRO A 204 -3.53 4.80 7.26
CA PRO A 204 -2.12 4.47 7.36
C PRO A 204 -1.45 4.28 5.99
N THR A 205 -2.10 3.61 5.03
CA THR A 205 -1.60 3.47 3.67
C THR A 205 -1.39 4.82 2.99
N VAL A 206 -2.35 5.74 3.11
CA VAL A 206 -2.26 7.12 2.59
C VAL A 206 -1.08 7.87 3.20
N MET A 207 -0.92 7.79 4.53
CA MET A 207 0.17 8.47 5.24
C MET A 207 1.54 7.92 4.84
N VAL A 208 1.69 6.59 4.77
CA VAL A 208 2.93 5.92 4.37
C VAL A 208 3.26 6.24 2.91
N ALA A 209 2.28 6.20 2.00
CA ALA A 209 2.47 6.59 0.61
C ALA A 209 2.90 8.07 0.48
N GLY A 210 2.30 8.97 1.27
CA GLY A 210 2.73 10.37 1.35
C GLY A 210 4.18 10.53 1.79
N GLY A 211 4.62 9.79 2.80
CA GLY A 211 6.01 9.74 3.23
C GLY A 211 6.93 9.20 2.13
N PHE A 212 6.55 8.13 1.46
CA PHE A 212 7.32 7.59 0.34
C PHE A 212 7.35 8.51 -0.89
N ALA A 213 6.37 9.39 -1.09
CA ALA A 213 6.44 10.42 -2.13
C ALA A 213 7.64 11.37 -1.89
N LEU A 214 7.84 11.80 -0.64
CA LEU A 214 8.99 12.64 -0.28
C LEU A 214 10.31 11.88 -0.42
N ILE A 215 10.36 10.62 -0.03
CA ILE A 215 11.53 9.77 -0.16
C ILE A 215 11.87 9.54 -1.63
N ALA A 216 10.89 9.20 -2.46
CA ALA A 216 11.07 8.98 -3.90
C ALA A 216 11.60 10.24 -4.61
N TRP A 217 11.10 11.41 -4.21
CA TRP A 217 11.62 12.68 -4.71
C TRP A 217 13.09 12.89 -4.30
N ALA A 218 13.45 12.65 -3.05
CA ALA A 218 14.80 12.81 -2.54
C ALA A 218 15.79 11.81 -3.18
N THR A 219 15.40 10.53 -3.28
CA THR A 219 16.21 9.45 -3.85
C THR A 219 16.44 9.64 -5.36
N GLY A 220 15.46 10.20 -6.07
CA GLY A 220 15.54 10.48 -7.50
C GLY A 220 16.23 11.80 -7.87
N ASN A 221 16.73 12.55 -6.88
CA ASN A 221 17.42 13.82 -7.09
C ASN A 221 18.85 13.72 -6.54
N VAL A 222 19.86 13.87 -7.41
CA VAL A 222 21.28 13.74 -7.05
C VAL A 222 21.68 14.65 -5.89
N ASN A 223 21.23 15.91 -5.90
CA ASN A 223 21.60 16.89 -4.86
C ASN A 223 21.01 16.49 -3.49
N PHE A 224 19.75 16.10 -3.45
CA PHE A 224 19.10 15.68 -2.21
C PHE A 224 19.59 14.30 -1.75
N ALA A 225 19.83 13.36 -2.65
CA ALA A 225 20.42 12.07 -2.31
C ALA A 225 21.79 12.26 -1.65
N ASN A 226 22.66 13.09 -2.24
CA ASN A 226 23.97 13.42 -1.66
C ASN A 226 23.85 14.16 -0.30
N TYR A 227 22.93 15.13 -0.19
CA TYR A 227 22.71 15.87 1.05
C TYR A 227 22.24 14.97 2.20
N LEU A 228 21.39 13.98 1.90
CA LEU A 228 20.83 13.02 2.86
C LEU A 228 21.73 11.79 3.03
N HIS A 229 22.81 11.66 2.27
CA HIS A 229 23.68 10.48 2.24
C HIS A 229 22.92 9.16 1.97
N ILE A 230 21.93 9.22 1.09
CA ILE A 230 21.19 8.05 0.60
C ILE A 230 21.62 7.73 -0.84
N PRO A 231 21.51 6.47 -1.30
CA PRO A 231 21.82 6.14 -2.69
C PRO A 231 20.94 6.94 -3.66
N TYR A 232 21.57 7.54 -4.66
CA TYR A 232 20.83 8.03 -5.81
C TYR A 232 20.34 6.87 -6.66
N VAL A 233 19.06 6.79 -6.91
CA VAL A 233 18.46 5.77 -7.76
C VAL A 233 17.72 6.47 -8.91
N PRO A 234 18.18 6.33 -10.16
CA PRO A 234 17.51 6.94 -11.31
C PRO A 234 16.07 6.39 -11.42
N TYR A 235 15.22 7.16 -12.07
CA TYR A 235 13.79 6.87 -12.30
C TYR A 235 12.85 6.94 -11.08
N THR A 236 13.35 7.00 -9.84
CA THR A 236 12.49 7.03 -8.64
C THR A 236 11.67 8.31 -8.49
N SER A 237 12.10 9.43 -9.07
CA SER A 237 11.34 10.69 -9.02
C SER A 237 9.89 10.55 -9.54
N GLU A 238 9.64 9.73 -10.56
CA GLU A 238 8.29 9.52 -11.10
C GLU A 238 7.39 8.74 -10.13
N LEU A 239 7.96 7.99 -9.18
CA LEU A 239 7.19 7.32 -8.14
C LEU A 239 6.45 8.30 -7.22
N VAL A 240 6.85 9.58 -7.18
CA VAL A 240 6.08 10.65 -6.53
C VAL A 240 4.65 10.66 -7.05
N ILE A 241 4.48 10.58 -8.38
CA ILE A 241 3.15 10.61 -9.01
C ILE A 241 2.34 9.35 -8.63
N VAL A 242 3.00 8.19 -8.57
CA VAL A 242 2.36 6.93 -8.14
C VAL A 242 1.93 7.03 -6.67
N CYS A 243 2.82 7.50 -5.79
CA CYS A 243 2.51 7.68 -4.37
C CYS A 243 1.36 8.67 -4.17
N THR A 244 1.37 9.78 -4.88
CA THR A 244 0.29 10.79 -4.81
C THR A 244 -1.02 10.29 -5.42
N ALA A 245 -0.98 9.41 -6.44
CA ALA A 245 -2.16 8.68 -6.92
C ALA A 245 -2.76 7.78 -5.83
N ILE A 246 -1.91 7.06 -5.07
CA ILE A 246 -2.34 6.25 -3.92
C ILE A 246 -2.99 7.14 -2.85
N VAL A 247 -2.39 8.30 -2.56
CA VAL A 247 -2.95 9.27 -1.60
C VAL A 247 -4.33 9.74 -2.05
N GLY A 248 -4.47 10.19 -3.30
CA GLY A 248 -5.74 10.68 -3.82
C GLY A 248 -6.83 9.59 -3.86
N ALA A 249 -6.51 8.42 -4.39
CA ALA A 249 -7.43 7.29 -4.45
C ALA A 249 -7.82 6.78 -3.05
N GLY A 250 -6.85 6.73 -2.13
CA GLY A 250 -7.08 6.31 -0.75
C GLY A 250 -7.98 7.27 0.02
N LEU A 251 -7.79 8.59 -0.12
CA LEU A 251 -8.68 9.60 0.47
C LEU A 251 -10.09 9.53 -0.13
N GLY A 252 -10.20 9.32 -1.45
CA GLY A 252 -11.49 9.16 -2.10
C GLY A 252 -12.22 7.88 -1.68
N PHE A 253 -11.49 6.80 -1.44
CA PHE A 253 -12.06 5.58 -0.86
C PHE A 253 -12.47 5.77 0.60
N LEU A 254 -11.63 6.44 1.41
CA LEU A 254 -11.92 6.72 2.82
C LEU A 254 -13.24 7.48 3.00
N TRP A 255 -13.63 8.33 2.04
CA TRP A 255 -14.92 9.01 2.07
C TRP A 255 -16.10 8.07 2.25
N PHE A 256 -16.02 6.87 1.70
CA PHE A 256 -17.04 5.82 1.79
C PHE A 256 -16.74 4.75 2.84
N ASN A 257 -15.48 4.61 3.25
CA ASN A 257 -15.03 3.57 4.18
C ASN A 257 -14.83 4.09 5.61
N THR A 258 -15.01 5.40 5.87
CA THR A 258 -15.01 5.92 7.23
C THR A 258 -16.17 5.34 8.05
N TYR A 259 -15.96 5.20 9.38
CA TYR A 259 -16.95 4.63 10.27
C TYR A 259 -18.25 5.46 10.35
N PRO A 260 -19.46 4.88 10.20
CA PRO A 260 -19.73 3.50 9.77
C PRO A 260 -19.56 3.33 8.25
N ALA A 261 -18.83 2.31 7.83
CA ALA A 261 -18.45 2.14 6.44
C ALA A 261 -19.63 1.79 5.51
N GLN A 262 -19.68 2.43 4.35
CA GLN A 262 -20.62 2.12 3.26
C GLN A 262 -20.11 1.00 2.34
N VAL A 263 -18.78 0.75 2.35
CA VAL A 263 -18.11 -0.30 1.57
C VAL A 263 -16.81 -0.71 2.25
N PHE A 264 -16.50 -2.00 2.24
CA PHE A 264 -15.22 -2.53 2.71
C PHE A 264 -14.23 -2.65 1.56
N MET A 265 -12.94 -2.48 1.88
CA MET A 265 -11.86 -2.54 0.90
C MET A 265 -11.74 -3.94 0.30
N GLY A 266 -11.76 -4.96 1.13
CA GLY A 266 -11.58 -6.36 0.76
C GLY A 266 -10.12 -6.71 0.45
N ASP A 267 -9.89 -8.00 0.20
CA ASP A 267 -8.56 -8.51 -0.13
C ASP A 267 -8.05 -7.92 -1.45
N VAL A 268 -8.96 -7.56 -2.37
CA VAL A 268 -8.62 -6.90 -3.63
C VAL A 268 -7.88 -5.59 -3.43
N GLY A 269 -8.27 -4.78 -2.45
CA GLY A 269 -7.63 -3.49 -2.18
C GLY A 269 -6.43 -3.61 -1.27
N SER A 270 -6.58 -4.33 -0.16
CA SER A 270 -5.55 -4.42 0.87
C SER A 270 -4.28 -5.12 0.40
N LEU A 271 -4.40 -6.24 -0.35
CA LEU A 271 -3.25 -6.92 -0.92
C LEU A 271 -2.57 -6.05 -1.99
N ALA A 272 -3.35 -5.39 -2.85
CA ALA A 272 -2.83 -4.52 -3.91
C ALA A 272 -2.03 -3.36 -3.36
N LEU A 273 -2.59 -2.63 -2.39
CA LEU A 273 -1.93 -1.49 -1.77
C LEU A 273 -0.67 -1.89 -1.01
N GLY A 274 -0.72 -2.99 -0.25
CA GLY A 274 0.46 -3.49 0.46
C GLY A 274 1.55 -3.96 -0.51
N GLY A 275 1.20 -4.66 -1.60
CA GLY A 275 2.14 -5.06 -2.66
C GLY A 275 2.78 -3.84 -3.35
N ALA A 276 2.00 -2.80 -3.64
CA ALA A 276 2.49 -1.56 -4.22
C ALA A 276 3.44 -0.81 -3.27
N LEU A 277 3.08 -0.66 -1.98
CA LEU A 277 3.94 -0.01 -0.97
C LEU A 277 5.26 -0.77 -0.79
N GLY A 278 5.22 -2.11 -0.70
CA GLY A 278 6.42 -2.93 -0.61
C GLY A 278 7.32 -2.76 -1.83
N THR A 279 6.74 -2.72 -3.03
CA THR A 279 7.48 -2.50 -4.28
C THR A 279 8.09 -1.09 -4.30
N ILE A 280 7.36 -0.05 -3.92
CA ILE A 280 7.88 1.33 -3.84
C ILE A 280 9.05 1.40 -2.87
N ALA A 281 8.94 0.81 -1.67
CA ALA A 281 10.00 0.83 -0.67
C ALA A 281 11.30 0.20 -1.18
N VAL A 282 11.20 -0.92 -1.90
CA VAL A 282 12.35 -1.56 -2.56
C VAL A 282 12.94 -0.68 -3.64
N LEU A 283 12.11 -0.05 -4.49
CA LEU A 283 12.57 0.82 -5.58
C LEU A 283 13.33 2.04 -5.06
N VAL A 284 12.91 2.63 -3.94
CA VAL A 284 13.60 3.76 -3.32
C VAL A 284 14.67 3.35 -2.30
N ARG A 285 14.96 2.05 -2.17
CA ARG A 285 15.98 1.49 -1.25
C ARG A 285 15.75 1.85 0.22
N GLN A 286 14.51 1.89 0.65
CA GLN A 286 14.12 2.27 2.02
C GLN A 286 13.23 1.21 2.68
N GLU A 287 13.67 -0.04 2.60
CA GLU A 287 12.93 -1.21 3.11
C GLU A 287 12.75 -1.15 4.63
N PHE A 288 13.80 -0.74 5.36
CA PHE A 288 13.69 -0.55 6.81
C PHE A 288 12.82 0.65 7.21
N LEU A 289 12.81 1.71 6.40
CA LEU A 289 11.92 2.83 6.65
C LEU A 289 10.45 2.41 6.50
N LEU A 290 10.16 1.49 5.58
CA LEU A 290 8.81 0.92 5.49
C LEU A 290 8.40 0.23 6.80
N VAL A 291 9.32 -0.49 7.46
CA VAL A 291 9.07 -1.12 8.77
C VAL A 291 8.75 -0.06 9.83
N ILE A 292 9.47 1.07 9.84
CA ILE A 292 9.25 2.17 10.80
C ILE A 292 7.94 2.89 10.47
N MET A 293 7.81 3.42 9.25
CA MET A 293 6.66 4.22 8.82
C MET A 293 5.37 3.40 8.80
N GLY A 294 5.47 2.14 8.38
CA GLY A 294 4.40 1.15 8.39
C GLY A 294 4.28 0.39 9.71
N GLY A 295 4.80 0.92 10.82
CA GLY A 295 4.88 0.19 12.10
C GLY A 295 3.54 -0.28 12.64
N VAL A 296 2.43 0.36 12.27
CA VAL A 296 1.08 -0.15 12.59
C VAL A 296 0.83 -1.48 11.87
N PHE A 297 1.15 -1.60 10.59
CA PHE A 297 1.03 -2.86 9.84
C PHE A 297 1.92 -3.95 10.43
N VAL A 298 3.15 -3.55 10.85
CA VAL A 298 4.09 -4.46 11.52
C VAL A 298 3.53 -4.93 12.86
N MET A 299 3.00 -4.02 13.68
CA MET A 299 2.41 -4.34 14.98
C MET A 299 1.24 -5.31 14.86
N GLU A 300 0.35 -5.09 13.88
CA GLU A 300 -0.78 -5.99 13.58
C GLU A 300 -0.26 -7.39 13.22
N THR A 301 0.67 -7.48 12.30
CA THR A 301 1.26 -8.75 11.84
C THR A 301 2.00 -9.48 12.96
N VAL A 302 2.85 -8.77 13.72
CA VAL A 302 3.60 -9.34 14.84
C VAL A 302 2.65 -9.86 15.92
N SER A 303 1.54 -9.15 16.20
CA SER A 303 0.55 -9.60 17.15
C SER A 303 -0.08 -10.96 16.77
N VAL A 304 -0.31 -11.18 15.48
CA VAL A 304 -0.82 -12.47 14.95
C VAL A 304 0.25 -13.55 15.08
N ILE A 305 1.49 -13.27 14.69
CA ILE A 305 2.61 -14.22 14.78
C ILE A 305 2.80 -14.67 16.23
N LEU A 306 2.84 -13.72 17.18
CA LEU A 306 3.02 -14.01 18.60
C LEU A 306 1.83 -14.81 19.15
N GLN A 307 0.61 -14.44 18.80
CA GLN A 307 -0.60 -15.15 19.23
C GLN A 307 -0.63 -16.59 18.76
N VAL A 308 -0.39 -16.82 17.46
CA VAL A 308 -0.39 -18.15 16.85
C VAL A 308 0.78 -18.97 17.39
N GLY A 309 1.97 -18.39 17.50
CA GLY A 309 3.15 -19.05 18.06
C GLY A 309 2.95 -19.50 19.51
N SER A 310 2.47 -18.59 20.37
CA SER A 310 2.18 -18.94 21.78
C SER A 310 1.12 -20.01 21.91
N TYR A 311 0.03 -19.91 21.13
CA TYR A 311 -1.05 -20.90 21.19
C TYR A 311 -0.59 -22.29 20.73
N LYS A 312 0.20 -22.36 19.65
CA LYS A 312 0.73 -23.64 19.16
C LYS A 312 1.77 -24.28 20.10
N LEU A 313 2.62 -23.44 20.75
CA LEU A 313 3.70 -23.94 21.60
C LEU A 313 3.26 -24.18 23.06
N ARG A 314 2.37 -23.34 23.58
CA ARG A 314 2.03 -23.32 25.02
C ARG A 314 0.53 -23.53 25.31
N GLY A 315 -0.36 -23.53 24.30
CA GLY A 315 -1.81 -23.58 24.48
C GLY A 315 -2.42 -22.29 25.07
N VAL A 316 -1.62 -21.20 25.22
CA VAL A 316 -2.03 -19.97 25.91
C VAL A 316 -2.10 -18.83 24.92
N ARG A 317 -3.17 -18.01 25.03
CA ARG A 317 -3.34 -16.78 24.26
C ARG A 317 -2.62 -15.62 24.97
N ILE A 318 -1.77 -14.85 24.23
CA ILE A 318 -1.13 -13.64 24.73
C ILE A 318 -2.12 -12.47 24.72
N PHE A 319 -2.83 -12.31 23.62
CA PHE A 319 -3.83 -11.27 23.43
C PHE A 319 -5.24 -11.84 23.56
N ARG A 320 -6.22 -11.03 23.94
CA ARG A 320 -7.64 -11.44 23.95
C ARG A 320 -8.11 -11.93 22.59
N MET A 321 -7.62 -11.25 21.54
CA MET A 321 -7.81 -11.60 20.13
C MET A 321 -6.66 -10.99 19.32
N ALA A 322 -6.29 -11.60 18.19
CA ALA A 322 -5.36 -11.04 17.20
C ALA A 322 -6.07 -10.97 15.84
N PRO A 323 -5.76 -10.00 14.99
CA PRO A 323 -4.80 -8.91 15.15
C PRO A 323 -5.10 -7.95 16.32
N ILE A 324 -4.12 -7.06 16.67
CA ILE A 324 -4.14 -6.33 17.95
C ILE A 324 -5.29 -5.31 18.06
N HIS A 325 -5.83 -4.79 16.95
CA HIS A 325 -7.01 -3.92 16.99
C HIS A 325 -8.20 -4.62 17.66
N HIS A 326 -8.45 -5.91 17.41
CA HIS A 326 -9.50 -6.69 18.07
C HIS A 326 -9.25 -6.90 19.57
N HIS A 327 -7.98 -6.90 20.00
CA HIS A 327 -7.66 -6.95 21.42
C HIS A 327 -8.20 -5.71 22.15
N TYR A 328 -8.07 -4.52 21.54
CA TYR A 328 -8.59 -3.27 22.12
C TYR A 328 -10.11 -3.21 22.09
N GLU A 329 -10.77 -3.69 21.01
CA GLU A 329 -12.23 -3.82 20.98
C GLU A 329 -12.73 -4.72 22.12
N LYS A 330 -12.09 -5.90 22.30
CA LYS A 330 -12.43 -6.81 23.41
C LYS A 330 -12.06 -6.28 24.80
N LYS A 331 -11.30 -5.19 24.88
CA LYS A 331 -11.12 -4.40 26.11
C LYS A 331 -12.22 -3.36 26.34
N GLY A 332 -13.17 -3.23 25.41
CA GLY A 332 -14.27 -2.27 25.50
C GLY A 332 -13.98 -0.90 24.91
N TRP A 333 -12.94 -0.77 24.06
CA TRP A 333 -12.73 0.46 23.33
C TRP A 333 -13.69 0.53 22.14
N PRO A 334 -14.40 1.64 21.94
CA PRO A 334 -15.23 1.82 20.76
C PRO A 334 -14.34 1.89 19.51
N GLU A 335 -14.81 1.31 18.41
CA GLU A 335 -14.08 1.19 17.15
C GLU A 335 -13.47 2.51 16.66
N PRO A 336 -14.18 3.68 16.62
CA PRO A 336 -13.60 4.93 16.18
C PRO A 336 -12.39 5.38 17.03
N ARG A 337 -12.35 5.02 18.31
CA ARG A 337 -11.22 5.34 19.19
C ARG A 337 -9.99 4.54 18.83
N VAL A 338 -10.15 3.27 18.47
CA VAL A 338 -9.04 2.42 18.01
C VAL A 338 -8.50 2.99 16.70
N ILE A 339 -9.37 3.25 15.73
CA ILE A 339 -9.04 3.76 14.40
C ILE A 339 -8.23 5.05 14.49
N VAL A 340 -8.76 6.08 15.16
CA VAL A 340 -8.10 7.40 15.24
C VAL A 340 -6.75 7.31 15.96
N ARG A 341 -6.63 6.50 17.02
CA ARG A 341 -5.36 6.32 17.72
C ARG A 341 -4.30 5.66 16.84
N PHE A 342 -4.68 4.68 16.03
CA PHE A 342 -3.78 4.03 15.08
C PHE A 342 -3.36 4.98 13.96
N TRP A 343 -4.24 5.87 13.51
CA TRP A 343 -3.88 6.94 12.57
C TRP A 343 -2.83 7.88 13.16
N ILE A 344 -3.04 8.32 14.42
CA ILE A 344 -2.08 9.19 15.12
C ILE A 344 -0.74 8.49 15.28
N ILE A 345 -0.72 7.22 15.67
CA ILE A 345 0.50 6.42 15.77
C ILE A 345 1.20 6.35 14.40
N THR A 346 0.45 6.07 13.33
CA THR A 346 1.03 6.03 11.97
C THR A 346 1.64 7.38 11.58
N LEU A 347 0.94 8.49 11.84
CA LEU A 347 1.47 9.82 11.55
C LEU A 347 2.81 10.06 12.27
N VAL A 348 2.87 9.74 13.56
CA VAL A 348 4.11 9.87 14.35
C VAL A 348 5.22 8.98 13.77
N LEU A 349 4.91 7.74 13.41
CA LEU A 349 5.88 6.81 12.83
C LEU A 349 6.37 7.26 11.44
N VAL A 350 5.50 7.85 10.62
CA VAL A 350 5.89 8.43 9.33
C VAL A 350 6.84 9.61 9.54
N LEU A 351 6.52 10.51 10.48
CA LEU A 351 7.40 11.64 10.81
C LEU A 351 8.74 11.17 11.37
N LEU A 352 8.76 10.17 12.24
CA LEU A 352 9.98 9.55 12.73
C LEU A 352 10.79 8.93 11.60
N GLY A 353 10.15 8.19 10.70
CA GLY A 353 10.81 7.61 9.52
C GLY A 353 11.45 8.68 8.63
N LEU A 354 10.74 9.77 8.35
CA LEU A 354 11.31 10.88 7.59
C LEU A 354 12.46 11.58 8.33
N ALA A 355 12.37 11.73 9.65
CA ALA A 355 13.45 12.29 10.46
C ALA A 355 14.72 11.44 10.41
N THR A 356 14.61 10.10 10.34
CA THR A 356 15.77 9.21 10.25
C THR A 356 16.59 9.40 8.98
N LEU A 357 16.01 9.95 7.91
CA LEU A 357 16.76 10.27 6.69
C LEU A 357 17.90 11.26 6.93
N LYS A 358 17.78 12.13 7.96
CA LYS A 358 18.81 13.13 8.29
C LYS A 358 19.65 12.75 9.51
N VAL A 359 19.13 11.90 10.38
CA VAL A 359 19.83 11.46 11.61
C VAL A 359 20.80 10.31 11.28
N ARG A 360 21.55 10.47 10.22
CA ARG A 360 22.55 9.50 9.76
C ARG A 360 23.95 10.05 9.96
#